data_67119da44691bd8509475909b3a77639
#
_entry.id   67119da44691bd8509475909b3a77639
#
_cell.length_a   1.000
_cell.length_b   1.000
_cell.length_c   1.000
_cell.angle_alpha   90.00
_cell.angle_beta   90.00
_cell.angle_gamma   90.00
#
_symmetry.space_group_name_H-M   'P 1'
#
loop_
_entity.id
_entity.type
_entity.pdbx_description
1 polymer ?
#
loop_
_entity_poly.entity_id
_entity_poly.type
_entity_poly.pdbx_seq_one_letter_code
_entity_poly.pdbx_strand_id
1 'polypeptide(L)'
;GEELQPSDVKVVAVRLGESASQYVDAKQPLSPGSKLSVPLRVGELLSKSAVAASNDERRPLTIELSGAVPAGVKVGGRVDVYVSPTSSSTGATGVTDAEATPRLALAGLEVAKITERKDGLGSRPGVVIEVLVAPDEVPALLATRTDAVRVDVVAGALP
;
A
#
# COMPACT_ATOMS: atom_id res chain seq x y z
N GLY A 1 6.68 -11.52 -10.10
CA GLY A 1 6.23 -12.89 -10.00
C GLY A 1 6.17 -13.56 -11.37
N GLU A 2 6.26 -14.86 -11.35
CA GLU A 2 6.10 -15.69 -12.55
C GLU A 2 4.63 -15.67 -12.99
N GLU A 3 4.37 -15.58 -14.30
CA GLU A 3 3.03 -15.65 -14.86
C GLU A 3 2.50 -17.08 -14.77
N LEU A 4 1.31 -17.22 -14.24
CA LEU A 4 0.68 -18.51 -14.00
C LEU A 4 -0.09 -18.96 -15.24
N GLN A 5 0.38 -20.04 -15.88
CA GLN A 5 -0.32 -20.61 -17.00
C GLN A 5 -1.33 -21.68 -16.53
N PRO A 6 -2.43 -21.88 -17.22
CA PRO A 6 -3.39 -22.94 -16.87
C PRO A 6 -2.76 -24.35 -16.81
N SER A 7 -1.68 -24.56 -17.55
CA SER A 7 -0.90 -25.82 -17.57
C SER A 7 -0.12 -26.06 -16.29
N ASP A 8 0.16 -25.02 -15.49
CA ASP A 8 0.99 -25.10 -14.27
C ASP A 8 0.17 -25.55 -13.07
N VAL A 9 -1.16 -25.55 -13.20
CA VAL A 9 -2.08 -25.92 -12.13
C VAL A 9 -2.85 -27.20 -12.47
N LYS A 10 -3.01 -28.07 -11.47
CA LYS A 10 -3.81 -29.26 -11.56
C LYS A 10 -5.03 -29.16 -10.64
N VAL A 11 -6.21 -29.40 -11.18
CA VAL A 11 -7.44 -29.45 -10.39
C VAL A 11 -7.44 -30.76 -9.56
N VAL A 12 -7.63 -30.61 -8.26
CA VAL A 12 -7.73 -31.73 -7.32
C VAL A 12 -8.96 -31.56 -6.43
N ALA A 13 -9.63 -32.65 -6.12
CA ALA A 13 -10.74 -32.65 -5.18
C ALA A 13 -10.20 -32.79 -3.76
N VAL A 14 -10.38 -31.76 -2.94
CA VAL A 14 -9.94 -31.72 -1.54
C VAL A 14 -11.07 -31.27 -0.63
N ARG A 15 -11.08 -31.76 0.60
CA ARG A 15 -12.08 -31.37 1.60
C ARG A 15 -11.43 -30.34 2.54
N LEU A 16 -11.72 -29.07 2.35
CA LEU A 16 -11.08 -27.94 3.06
C LEU A 16 -11.94 -27.35 4.19
N GLY A 17 -13.20 -27.78 4.31
CA GLY A 17 -14.12 -27.22 5.32
C GLY A 17 -14.26 -25.69 5.17
N GLU A 18 -14.17 -24.97 6.28
CA GLU A 18 -14.30 -23.50 6.32
C GLU A 18 -13.16 -22.78 5.57
N SER A 19 -11.99 -23.41 5.43
CA SER A 19 -10.84 -22.83 4.74
C SER A 19 -11.00 -22.81 3.22
N ALA A 20 -12.03 -23.42 2.65
CA ALA A 20 -12.23 -23.50 1.20
C ALA A 20 -12.28 -22.10 0.53
N SER A 21 -12.80 -21.10 1.23
CA SER A 21 -12.90 -19.72 0.73
C SER A 21 -11.55 -19.04 0.48
N GLN A 22 -10.46 -19.56 1.08
CA GLN A 22 -9.11 -19.00 0.96
C GLN A 22 -8.37 -19.51 -0.27
N TYR A 23 -8.85 -20.58 -0.91
CA TYR A 23 -8.20 -21.20 -2.05
C TYR A 23 -8.94 -20.88 -3.36
N VAL A 24 -8.21 -21.00 -4.46
CA VAL A 24 -8.76 -20.79 -5.80
C VAL A 24 -9.67 -21.98 -6.16
N ASP A 25 -10.91 -21.70 -6.52
CA ASP A 25 -11.88 -22.72 -6.94
C ASP A 25 -11.70 -22.99 -8.45
N ALA A 26 -11.70 -24.26 -8.82
CA ALA A 26 -11.65 -24.68 -10.22
C ALA A 26 -12.82 -24.16 -11.07
N LYS A 27 -13.93 -23.77 -10.44
CA LYS A 27 -15.08 -23.15 -11.11
C LYS A 27 -14.85 -21.67 -11.47
N GLN A 28 -13.86 -21.04 -10.86
CA GLN A 28 -13.44 -19.67 -11.14
C GLN A 28 -12.07 -19.72 -11.83
N PRO A 29 -12.03 -19.69 -13.14
CA PRO A 29 -10.75 -19.75 -13.86
C PRO A 29 -9.88 -18.54 -13.49
N LEU A 30 -8.58 -18.77 -13.44
CA LEU A 30 -7.61 -17.71 -13.24
C LEU A 30 -7.73 -16.69 -14.39
N SER A 31 -7.67 -15.42 -14.06
CA SER A 31 -7.63 -14.38 -15.08
C SER A 31 -6.37 -14.52 -15.94
N PRO A 32 -6.44 -14.31 -17.26
CA PRO A 32 -5.25 -14.31 -18.10
C PRO A 32 -4.21 -13.32 -17.57
N GLY A 33 -2.94 -13.75 -17.52
CA GLY A 33 -1.85 -12.91 -16.99
C GLY A 33 -1.76 -12.85 -15.47
N SER A 34 -2.51 -13.69 -14.72
CA SER A 34 -2.33 -13.81 -13.27
C SER A 34 -0.88 -14.18 -12.93
N LYS A 35 -0.32 -13.56 -11.91
CA LYS A 35 1.06 -13.79 -11.47
C LYS A 35 1.07 -14.31 -10.03
N LEU A 36 2.08 -15.10 -9.71
CA LEU A 36 2.32 -15.49 -8.32
C LEU A 36 2.96 -14.34 -7.54
N SER A 37 2.37 -13.97 -6.42
CA SER A 37 2.92 -13.00 -5.45
C SER A 37 3.95 -13.63 -4.53
N VAL A 38 3.89 -14.96 -4.33
CA VAL A 38 4.79 -15.75 -3.50
C VAL A 38 5.19 -17.02 -4.23
N PRO A 39 6.41 -17.55 -4.01
CA PRO A 39 6.81 -18.85 -4.57
C PRO A 39 5.93 -19.97 -4.01
N LEU A 40 5.42 -20.83 -4.89
CA LEU A 40 4.66 -22.04 -4.54
C LEU A 40 5.48 -23.29 -4.87
N ARG A 41 5.35 -24.32 -4.02
CA ARG A 41 5.97 -25.62 -4.26
C ARG A 41 5.03 -26.52 -5.04
N VAL A 42 5.61 -27.43 -5.79
CA VAL A 42 4.84 -28.47 -6.50
C VAL A 42 4.02 -29.30 -5.49
N GLY A 43 2.73 -29.41 -5.73
CA GLY A 43 1.79 -30.11 -4.84
C GLY A 43 1.13 -29.21 -3.79
N GLU A 44 1.50 -27.96 -3.69
CA GLU A 44 0.87 -26.99 -2.80
C GLU A 44 -0.45 -26.46 -3.40
N LEU A 45 -1.46 -26.24 -2.54
CA LEU A 45 -2.75 -25.70 -2.99
C LEU A 45 -2.62 -24.19 -3.26
N LEU A 46 -3.16 -23.75 -4.37
CA LEU A 46 -3.15 -22.35 -4.77
C LEU A 46 -4.11 -21.52 -3.92
N SER A 47 -3.59 -20.69 -3.03
CA SER A 47 -4.39 -19.76 -2.25
C SER A 47 -4.71 -18.50 -3.08
N LYS A 48 -5.86 -17.86 -2.82
CA LYS A 48 -6.22 -16.59 -3.46
C LYS A 48 -5.20 -15.48 -3.15
N SER A 49 -4.62 -15.50 -1.96
CA SER A 49 -3.59 -14.53 -1.56
C SER A 49 -2.25 -14.71 -2.29
N ALA A 50 -1.99 -15.89 -2.85
CA ALA A 50 -0.79 -16.16 -3.63
C ALA A 50 -0.92 -15.73 -5.10
N VAL A 51 -2.14 -15.42 -5.55
CA VAL A 51 -2.42 -14.96 -6.92
C VAL A 51 -2.52 -13.44 -6.90
N ALA A 52 -1.56 -12.76 -7.50
CA ALA A 52 -1.65 -11.33 -7.78
C ALA A 52 -2.59 -11.10 -8.97
N ALA A 53 -3.38 -10.03 -8.93
CA ALA A 53 -4.14 -9.61 -10.10
C ALA A 53 -3.20 -9.38 -11.27
N SER A 54 -3.61 -9.80 -12.46
CA SER A 54 -2.78 -9.84 -13.68
C SER A 54 -2.16 -8.50 -14.12
N ASN A 55 -2.64 -7.40 -13.56
CA ASN A 55 -2.26 -6.05 -13.94
C ASN A 55 -2.06 -5.12 -12.73
N ASP A 56 -1.59 -5.65 -11.61
CA ASP A 56 -1.18 -4.74 -10.53
C ASP A 56 0.18 -4.13 -10.88
N GLU A 57 0.16 -3.11 -11.73
CA GLU A 57 1.33 -2.30 -12.07
C GLU A 57 1.70 -1.33 -10.95
N ARG A 58 0.89 -1.29 -9.89
CA ARG A 58 1.16 -0.44 -8.74
C ARG A 58 2.53 -0.76 -8.13
N ARG A 59 3.21 0.27 -7.74
CA ARG A 59 4.55 0.19 -7.17
C ARG A 59 4.52 0.52 -5.69
N PRO A 60 5.26 -0.21 -4.85
CA PRO A 60 5.38 0.15 -3.45
C PRO A 60 6.15 1.46 -3.33
N LEU A 61 5.60 2.41 -2.61
CA LEU A 61 6.23 3.67 -2.29
C LEU A 61 6.15 3.91 -0.78
N THR A 62 7.25 4.34 -0.21
CA THR A 62 7.41 4.52 1.23
C THR A 62 6.98 5.92 1.64
N ILE A 63 6.18 6.05 2.70
CA ILE A 63 5.82 7.31 3.36
C ILE A 63 6.33 7.25 4.79
N GLU A 64 7.12 8.25 5.21
CA GLU A 64 7.58 8.40 6.59
C GLU A 64 6.61 9.27 7.37
N LEU A 65 6.11 8.75 8.49
CA LEU A 65 5.24 9.49 9.40
C LEU A 65 6.05 9.92 10.63
N SER A 66 5.91 11.18 11.01
CA SER A 66 6.57 11.75 12.21
C SER A 66 5.88 11.39 13.53
N GLY A 67 4.82 10.58 13.49
CA GLY A 67 4.01 10.21 14.65
C GLY A 67 3.55 8.76 14.61
N ALA A 68 2.64 8.41 15.53
CA ALA A 68 2.04 7.08 15.57
C ALA A 68 1.13 6.85 14.35
N VAL A 69 0.97 5.58 13.96
CA VAL A 69 -0.01 5.18 12.94
C VAL A 69 -1.42 5.44 13.47
N PRO A 70 -2.29 6.11 12.72
CA PRO A 70 -3.70 6.22 13.09
C PRO A 70 -4.34 4.84 13.27
N ALA A 71 -5.17 4.67 14.29
CA ALA A 71 -5.74 3.37 14.69
C ALA A 71 -6.51 2.64 13.57
N GLY A 72 -7.04 3.36 12.59
CA GLY A 72 -7.74 2.79 11.43
C GLY A 72 -6.83 2.29 10.31
N VAL A 73 -5.53 2.61 10.34
CA VAL A 73 -4.59 2.24 9.28
C VAL A 73 -4.02 0.86 9.57
N LYS A 74 -4.23 -0.07 8.63
CA LYS A 74 -3.75 -1.46 8.73
C LYS A 74 -3.30 -1.96 7.36
N VAL A 75 -2.45 -2.97 7.33
CA VAL A 75 -2.02 -3.66 6.09
C VAL A 75 -3.25 -4.22 5.36
N GLY A 76 -3.31 -4.01 4.05
CA GLY A 76 -4.44 -4.33 3.19
C GLY A 76 -5.60 -3.32 3.28
N GLY A 77 -5.53 -2.33 4.19
CA GLY A 77 -6.48 -1.23 4.26
C GLY A 77 -6.15 -0.11 3.26
N ARG A 78 -7.07 0.84 3.11
CA ARG A 78 -6.87 2.02 2.25
C ARG A 78 -6.58 3.25 3.09
N VAL A 79 -5.77 4.14 2.54
CA VAL A 79 -5.38 5.40 3.17
C VAL A 79 -5.45 6.54 2.18
N ASP A 80 -5.76 7.73 2.69
CA ASP A 80 -5.68 8.98 1.98
C ASP A 80 -4.45 9.75 2.48
N VAL A 81 -3.69 10.32 1.56
CA VAL A 81 -2.47 11.06 1.82
C VAL A 81 -2.75 12.55 1.70
N TYR A 82 -2.55 13.27 2.78
CA TYR A 82 -2.67 14.72 2.85
C TYR A 82 -1.30 15.36 2.97
N VAL A 83 -1.17 16.53 2.40
CA VAL A 83 0.05 17.34 2.48
C VAL A 83 -0.29 18.73 3.03
N SER A 84 0.51 19.13 4.00
CA SER A 84 0.42 20.46 4.64
C SER A 84 1.74 21.19 4.47
N PRO A 85 1.76 22.44 4.03
CA PRO A 85 2.98 23.23 4.01
C PRO A 85 3.52 23.36 5.44
N THR A 86 4.80 23.14 5.64
CA THR A 86 5.46 23.48 6.89
C THR A 86 5.90 24.92 6.83
N SER A 87 5.26 25.79 7.61
CA SER A 87 5.69 27.17 7.78
C SER A 87 7.01 27.22 8.56
N SER A 88 8.12 26.94 7.87
CA SER A 88 9.48 27.17 8.40
C SER A 88 10.08 28.43 7.77
N SER A 89 9.34 29.53 7.72
CA SER A 89 9.93 30.82 7.39
C SER A 89 9.83 31.76 8.58
N THR A 90 10.87 31.69 9.41
CA THR A 90 11.26 32.83 10.23
C THR A 90 11.52 34.01 9.28
N GLY A 91 10.56 34.96 9.16
CA GLY A 91 10.89 36.30 8.69
C GLY A 91 10.52 36.69 7.28
N ALA A 92 9.33 36.36 6.78
CA ALA A 92 8.74 37.14 5.69
C ALA A 92 7.26 37.38 5.96
N THR A 93 6.94 38.61 6.28
CA THR A 93 5.59 39.19 6.30
C THR A 93 4.89 38.90 4.98
N GLY A 94 3.86 38.06 4.98
CA GLY A 94 2.98 37.94 3.82
C GLY A 94 2.37 36.60 3.51
N VAL A 95 2.55 35.57 4.32
CA VAL A 95 1.83 34.30 4.10
C VAL A 95 0.43 34.42 4.70
N THR A 96 -0.59 34.53 3.85
CA THR A 96 -1.98 34.46 4.28
C THR A 96 -2.29 33.04 4.75
N ASP A 97 -3.07 32.90 5.82
CA ASP A 97 -3.52 31.61 6.40
C ASP A 97 -4.14 30.62 5.39
N ALA A 98 -4.47 31.10 4.19
CA ALA A 98 -5.03 30.29 3.10
C ALA A 98 -4.01 29.26 2.51
N GLU A 99 -2.70 29.48 2.65
CA GLU A 99 -1.67 28.57 2.10
C GLU A 99 -1.28 27.43 3.06
N ALA A 100 -1.69 27.51 4.33
CA ALA A 100 -1.42 26.49 5.33
C ALA A 100 -2.46 25.36 5.37
N THR A 101 -3.48 25.39 4.51
CA THR A 101 -4.57 24.40 4.52
C THR A 101 -4.08 23.04 3.99
N PRO A 102 -4.30 21.96 4.74
CA PRO A 102 -4.01 20.60 4.27
C PRO A 102 -4.79 20.30 2.98
N ARG A 103 -4.12 19.74 1.99
CA ARG A 103 -4.75 19.31 0.74
C ARG A 103 -4.58 17.81 0.54
N LEU A 104 -5.59 17.17 -0.01
CA LEU A 104 -5.52 15.79 -0.44
C LEU A 104 -4.53 15.69 -1.61
N ALA A 105 -3.50 14.88 -1.44
CA ALA A 105 -2.53 14.58 -2.49
C ALA A 105 -2.95 13.35 -3.30
N LEU A 106 -3.28 12.26 -2.62
CA LEU A 106 -3.76 11.01 -3.21
C LEU A 106 -4.76 10.34 -2.27
N ALA A 107 -5.75 9.68 -2.83
CA ALA A 107 -6.79 8.98 -2.07
C ALA A 107 -6.82 7.48 -2.38
N GLY A 108 -7.25 6.70 -1.41
CA GLY A 108 -7.56 5.28 -1.58
C GLY A 108 -6.35 4.38 -1.84
N LEU A 109 -5.15 4.78 -1.45
CA LEU A 109 -3.93 3.98 -1.59
C LEU A 109 -3.98 2.77 -0.66
N GLU A 110 -3.67 1.59 -1.19
CA GLU A 110 -3.59 0.37 -0.39
C GLU A 110 -2.28 0.31 0.40
N VAL A 111 -2.38 -0.03 1.68
CA VAL A 111 -1.23 -0.21 2.56
C VAL A 111 -0.63 -1.60 2.37
N ALA A 112 0.56 -1.69 1.80
CA ALA A 112 1.28 -2.95 1.60
C ALA A 112 2.00 -3.41 2.86
N LYS A 113 2.58 -2.44 3.63
CA LYS A 113 3.37 -2.76 4.82
C LYS A 113 3.41 -1.58 5.79
N ILE A 114 3.51 -1.88 7.07
CA ILE A 114 3.75 -0.91 8.13
C ILE A 114 4.98 -1.36 8.91
N THR A 115 5.94 -0.48 9.09
CA THR A 115 7.18 -0.75 9.83
C THR A 115 7.41 0.34 10.87
N GLU A 116 7.46 -0.04 12.14
CA GLU A 116 7.85 0.87 13.21
C GLU A 116 9.38 0.96 13.27
N ARG A 117 9.88 2.18 13.23
CA ARG A 117 11.31 2.45 13.43
C ARG A 117 11.51 2.73 14.93
N LYS A 118 12.15 1.79 15.62
CA LYS A 118 12.53 1.97 17.03
C LYS A 118 13.71 2.93 17.14
N ASP A 119 13.79 3.62 18.29
CA ASP A 119 14.91 4.50 18.62
C ASP A 119 16.25 3.78 18.47
N GLY A 120 17.11 4.31 17.61
CA GLY A 120 18.53 3.98 17.54
C GLY A 120 19.33 5.25 17.81
N LEU A 121 20.62 5.14 18.18
CA LEU A 121 21.49 6.29 18.42
C LEU A 121 21.41 7.28 17.25
N GLY A 122 20.69 8.40 17.42
CA GLY A 122 20.57 9.48 16.44
C GLY A 122 19.36 9.42 15.50
N SER A 123 18.48 8.44 15.62
CA SER A 123 17.24 8.35 14.82
C SER A 123 16.02 8.77 15.64
N ARG A 124 15.16 9.63 15.07
CA ARG A 124 13.86 9.93 15.67
C ARG A 124 12.93 8.72 15.51
N PRO A 125 12.13 8.38 16.55
CA PRO A 125 11.09 7.37 16.41
C PRO A 125 10.13 7.81 15.32
N GLY A 126 9.71 6.86 14.50
CA GLY A 126 8.82 7.14 13.39
C GLY A 126 8.21 5.86 12.85
N VAL A 127 7.20 6.01 12.05
CA VAL A 127 6.57 4.89 11.35
C VAL A 127 6.75 5.07 9.85
N VAL A 128 7.06 3.97 9.21
CA VAL A 128 7.20 3.89 7.76
C VAL A 128 6.04 3.05 7.23
N ILE A 129 5.28 3.63 6.31
CA ILE A 129 4.18 2.94 5.62
C ILE A 129 4.58 2.78 4.16
N GLU A 130 4.49 1.56 3.65
CA GLU A 130 4.58 1.28 2.22
C GLU A 130 3.16 1.24 1.64
N VAL A 131 2.90 2.05 0.63
CA VAL A 131 1.61 2.10 -0.09
C VAL A 131 1.81 1.68 -1.54
N LEU A 132 0.80 1.05 -2.13
CA LEU A 132 0.79 0.68 -3.54
C LEU A 132 0.22 1.85 -4.35
N VAL A 133 1.04 2.37 -5.27
CA VAL A 133 0.75 3.57 -6.08
C VAL A 133 0.75 3.21 -7.55
N ALA A 134 -0.25 3.67 -8.30
CA ALA A 134 -0.27 3.53 -9.74
C ALA A 134 0.91 4.29 -10.39
N PRO A 135 1.49 3.80 -11.50
CA PRO A 135 2.67 4.41 -12.11
C PRO A 135 2.51 5.89 -12.46
N ASP A 136 1.34 6.30 -12.87
CA ASP A 136 0.97 7.69 -13.22
C ASP A 136 0.81 8.60 -11.98
N GLU A 137 0.52 8.03 -10.81
CA GLU A 137 0.39 8.75 -9.54
C GLU A 137 1.74 8.91 -8.81
N VAL A 138 2.76 8.11 -9.15
CA VAL A 138 4.09 8.15 -8.49
C VAL A 138 4.71 9.55 -8.51
N PRO A 139 4.70 10.32 -9.63
CA PRO A 139 5.27 11.68 -9.64
C PRO A 139 4.57 12.62 -8.66
N ALA A 140 3.24 12.52 -8.52
CA ALA A 140 2.47 13.35 -7.60
C ALA A 140 2.88 13.09 -6.14
N LEU A 141 3.09 11.82 -5.77
CA LEU A 141 3.50 11.47 -4.42
C LEU A 141 4.97 11.82 -4.14
N LEU A 142 5.85 11.69 -5.13
CA LEU A 142 7.25 12.10 -4.97
C LEU A 142 7.39 13.62 -4.82
N ALA A 143 6.54 14.40 -5.47
CA ALA A 143 6.51 15.86 -5.33
C ALA A 143 6.16 16.32 -3.91
N THR A 144 5.56 15.44 -3.08
CA THR A 144 5.26 15.74 -1.67
C THR A 144 6.48 15.56 -0.74
N ARG A 145 7.58 14.99 -1.24
CA ARG A 145 8.81 14.73 -0.46
C ARG A 145 9.77 15.91 -0.46
N THR A 146 9.28 17.06 -0.08
CA THR A 146 10.11 18.24 0.12
C THR A 146 10.17 18.59 1.60
N ASP A 147 11.28 19.14 2.07
CA ASP A 147 11.44 19.57 3.47
C ASP A 147 10.43 20.64 3.91
N ALA A 148 9.78 21.26 2.95
CA ALA A 148 8.76 22.30 3.16
C ALA A 148 7.33 21.72 3.32
N VAL A 149 7.14 20.40 3.32
CA VAL A 149 5.81 19.78 3.34
C VAL A 149 5.76 18.68 4.39
N ARG A 150 4.74 18.75 5.23
CA ARG A 150 4.37 17.64 6.13
C ARG A 150 3.40 16.72 5.43
N VAL A 151 3.64 15.42 5.54
CA VAL A 151 2.76 14.38 5.01
C VAL A 151 2.00 13.72 6.16
N ASP A 152 0.68 13.74 6.08
CA ASP A 152 -0.22 13.08 7.02
C ASP A 152 -1.02 12.00 6.28
N VAL A 153 -1.26 10.87 6.95
CA VAL A 153 -2.02 9.74 6.41
C VAL A 153 -3.27 9.54 7.26
N VAL A 154 -4.40 9.43 6.59
CA VAL A 154 -5.72 9.18 7.21
C VAL A 154 -6.25 7.87 6.69
N ALA A 155 -6.90 7.07 7.55
CA ALA A 155 -7.58 5.86 7.10
C ALA A 155 -8.68 6.25 6.11
N GLY A 156 -8.61 5.70 4.90
CA GLY A 156 -9.61 5.93 3.86
C GLY A 156 -10.96 5.33 4.26
N ALA A 157 -12.04 5.90 3.75
CA ALA A 157 -13.36 5.32 3.92
C ALA A 157 -13.38 3.92 3.27
N LEU A 158 -13.86 2.92 4.00
CA LEU A 158 -14.20 1.62 3.42
C LEU A 158 -15.36 1.83 2.44
N PRO A 159 -15.32 1.21 1.26
CA PRO A 159 -16.44 1.24 0.32
C PRO A 159 -17.67 0.55 0.89
#